data_1188018fdc783c444ce114214e880e47
#
_entry.id   1188018fdc783c444ce114214e880e47
#
_cell.length_a   1.000
_cell.length_b   1.000
_cell.length_c   1.000
_cell.angle_alpha   90.00
_cell.angle_beta   90.00
_cell.angle_gamma   90.00
#
_symmetry.space_group_name_H-M   'P 1'
#
loop_
_entity.id
_entity.type
_entity.pdbx_description
1 polymer ?
#
loop_
_entity_poly.entity_id
_entity_poly.type
_entity_poly.pdbx_seq_one_letter_code
_entity_poly.pdbx_strand_id
1 'polypeptide(L)'
;MAEEKKEVAQNQEFTTALSTWTNTITGLVTRDFEKCGVEFDEYSKKCAMSAMSSIFQLVQNTDKATMNDLNTSNLREIVEQCASLKLNAHAVPREVYFQLRNKQINGEWKKVVEMGIEGDGNDALLRQFGNDVKRVHPVWLVKEGDDFTYPKRKGLAVEHPSWEEKGLSQKVVRVVYPVELMNR
;
A
#
# COMPACT_ATOMS: atom_id res chain seq x y z
N MET A 1 10.82 -16.05 -35.13
CA MET A 1 11.48 -14.79 -35.60
C MET A 1 10.56 -13.60 -35.76
N ALA A 2 9.37 -13.71 -36.42
CA ALA A 2 8.43 -12.57 -36.53
C ALA A 2 7.65 -12.31 -35.22
N GLU A 3 7.29 -13.37 -34.50
CA GLU A 3 6.63 -13.26 -33.19
C GLU A 3 7.57 -12.74 -32.10
N GLU A 4 8.82 -13.24 -32.03
CA GLU A 4 9.85 -12.70 -31.10
C GLU A 4 10.15 -11.22 -31.35
N LYS A 5 10.19 -10.79 -32.61
CA LYS A 5 10.37 -9.35 -32.91
C LYS A 5 9.19 -8.49 -32.50
N LYS A 6 7.94 -9.04 -32.58
CA LYS A 6 6.75 -8.34 -32.11
C LYS A 6 6.72 -8.23 -30.59
N GLU A 7 7.10 -9.28 -29.89
CA GLU A 7 7.14 -9.32 -28.43
C GLU A 7 8.22 -8.39 -27.86
N VAL A 8 9.40 -8.37 -28.49
CA VAL A 8 10.50 -7.44 -28.12
C VAL A 8 10.12 -5.98 -28.39
N ALA A 9 9.47 -5.69 -29.52
CA ALA A 9 9.00 -4.33 -29.85
C ALA A 9 7.90 -3.88 -28.89
N GLN A 10 6.96 -4.75 -28.52
CA GLN A 10 5.90 -4.46 -27.58
C GLN A 10 6.44 -4.21 -26.17
N ASN A 11 7.46 -4.98 -25.74
CA ASN A 11 8.13 -4.76 -24.46
C ASN A 11 8.94 -3.45 -24.42
N GLN A 12 9.55 -3.04 -25.53
CA GLN A 12 10.27 -1.76 -25.62
C GLN A 12 9.29 -0.57 -25.59
N GLU A 13 8.17 -0.63 -26.30
CA GLU A 13 7.12 0.41 -26.23
C GLU A 13 6.51 0.51 -24.83
N PHE A 14 6.23 -0.64 -24.18
CA PHE A 14 5.75 -0.72 -22.81
C PHE A 14 6.70 -0.04 -21.83
N THR A 15 7.99 -0.38 -21.89
CA THR A 15 9.01 0.19 -20.98
C THR A 15 9.16 1.70 -21.19
N THR A 16 9.12 2.17 -22.44
CA THR A 16 9.24 3.60 -22.77
C THR A 16 8.02 4.39 -22.30
N ALA A 17 6.80 3.87 -22.49
CA ALA A 17 5.58 4.51 -22.03
C ALA A 17 5.53 4.61 -20.50
N LEU A 18 5.85 3.52 -19.79
CA LEU A 18 5.93 3.52 -18.33
C LEU A 18 6.95 4.53 -17.82
N SER A 19 8.17 4.57 -18.39
CA SER A 19 9.21 5.50 -17.95
C SER A 19 8.81 6.96 -18.21
N THR A 20 8.15 7.26 -19.32
CA THR A 20 7.66 8.61 -19.62
C THR A 20 6.62 9.06 -18.60
N TRP A 21 5.60 8.24 -18.33
CA TRP A 21 4.58 8.55 -17.34
C TRP A 21 5.16 8.65 -15.93
N THR A 22 6.04 7.70 -15.56
CA THR A 22 6.70 7.70 -14.24
C THR A 22 7.51 8.98 -14.04
N ASN A 23 8.34 9.36 -14.99
CA ASN A 23 9.15 10.56 -14.89
C ASN A 23 8.30 11.84 -14.80
N THR A 24 7.22 11.91 -15.56
CA THR A 24 6.30 13.06 -15.53
C THR A 24 5.63 13.19 -14.17
N ILE A 25 4.99 12.13 -13.68
CA ILE A 25 4.25 12.15 -12.42
C ILE A 25 5.21 12.32 -11.23
N THR A 26 6.32 11.56 -11.19
CA THR A 26 7.30 11.69 -10.10
C THR A 26 7.92 13.08 -10.07
N GLY A 27 8.17 13.69 -11.22
CA GLY A 27 8.65 15.08 -11.28
C GLY A 27 7.63 16.10 -10.74
N LEU A 28 6.32 15.87 -10.91
CA LEU A 28 5.28 16.70 -10.31
C LEU A 28 5.24 16.50 -8.78
N VAL A 29 5.26 15.25 -8.33
CA VAL A 29 5.26 14.90 -6.89
C VAL A 29 6.50 15.48 -6.20
N THR A 30 7.68 15.37 -6.80
CA THR A 30 8.92 15.97 -6.24
C THR A 30 8.75 17.47 -5.99
N ARG A 31 8.20 18.21 -6.97
CA ARG A 31 7.96 19.65 -6.82
C ARG A 31 6.97 19.97 -5.69
N ASP A 32 5.99 19.10 -5.45
CA ASP A 32 5.02 19.30 -4.38
C ASP A 32 5.65 19.10 -3.01
N PHE A 33 6.47 18.08 -2.85
CA PHE A 33 7.26 17.87 -1.64
C PHE A 33 8.20 19.05 -1.35
N GLU A 34 8.92 19.54 -2.39
CA GLU A 34 9.79 20.71 -2.28
C GLU A 34 9.03 21.97 -1.84
N LYS A 35 7.83 22.22 -2.44
CA LYS A 35 6.99 23.37 -2.08
C LYS A 35 6.48 23.30 -0.64
N CYS A 36 6.20 22.11 -0.13
CA CYS A 36 5.75 21.89 1.24
C CYS A 36 6.91 21.83 2.23
N GLY A 37 8.16 21.89 1.80
CA GLY A 37 9.34 21.74 2.64
C GLY A 37 9.51 20.35 3.25
N VAL A 38 8.92 19.35 2.62
CA VAL A 38 8.99 17.95 3.06
C VAL A 38 10.05 17.22 2.24
N GLU A 39 10.89 16.43 2.90
CA GLU A 39 11.92 15.64 2.24
C GLU A 39 11.30 14.50 1.42
N PHE A 40 11.65 14.44 0.14
CA PHE A 40 11.32 13.33 -0.75
C PHE A 40 12.47 12.33 -0.74
N ASP A 41 12.52 11.50 0.31
CA ASP A 41 13.60 10.53 0.52
C ASP A 41 13.56 9.36 -0.49
N GLU A 42 14.62 8.53 -0.48
CA GLU A 42 14.75 7.41 -1.41
C GLU A 42 13.65 6.37 -1.25
N TYR A 43 13.12 6.17 -0.03
CA TYR A 43 12.03 5.24 0.17
C TYR A 43 10.69 5.80 -0.35
N SER A 44 10.42 7.09 -0.14
CA SER A 44 9.28 7.78 -0.73
C SER A 44 9.30 7.71 -2.27
N LYS A 45 10.47 7.90 -2.88
CA LYS A 45 10.65 7.71 -4.34
C LYS A 45 10.34 6.28 -4.77
N LYS A 46 10.83 5.28 -4.04
CA LYS A 46 10.53 3.86 -4.30
C LYS A 46 9.03 3.59 -4.20
N CYS A 47 8.32 4.14 -3.21
CA CYS A 47 6.88 4.01 -3.08
C CYS A 47 6.14 4.65 -4.26
N ALA A 48 6.53 5.87 -4.68
CA ALA A 48 5.97 6.52 -5.86
C ALA A 48 6.16 5.68 -7.14
N MET A 49 7.36 5.15 -7.36
CA MET A 49 7.65 4.30 -8.51
C MET A 49 6.87 2.98 -8.49
N SER A 50 6.75 2.34 -7.32
CA SER A 50 5.97 1.11 -7.18
C SER A 50 4.48 1.33 -7.45
N ALA A 51 3.93 2.47 -6.99
CA ALA A 51 2.57 2.87 -7.27
C ALA A 51 2.35 3.09 -8.78
N MET A 52 3.23 3.84 -9.44
CA MET A 52 3.16 4.06 -10.90
C MET A 52 3.22 2.76 -11.69
N SER A 53 4.13 1.86 -11.34
CA SER A 53 4.25 0.55 -11.99
C SER A 53 2.97 -0.29 -11.82
N SER A 54 2.43 -0.34 -10.60
CA SER A 54 1.20 -1.10 -10.32
C SER A 54 -0.02 -0.51 -11.02
N ILE A 55 -0.16 0.82 -11.07
CA ILE A 55 -1.24 1.50 -11.78
C ILE A 55 -1.12 1.28 -13.29
N PHE A 56 0.10 1.35 -13.83
CA PHE A 56 0.35 1.09 -15.24
C PHE A 56 -0.06 -0.35 -15.62
N GLN A 57 0.33 -1.35 -14.82
CA GLN A 57 -0.09 -2.75 -15.03
C GLN A 57 -1.61 -2.90 -14.92
N LEU A 58 -2.26 -2.21 -13.96
CA LEU A 58 -3.71 -2.23 -13.82
C LEU A 58 -4.40 -1.71 -15.08
N VAL A 59 -3.92 -0.60 -15.65
CA VAL A 59 -4.45 -0.02 -16.89
C VAL A 59 -4.25 -0.98 -18.06
N GLN A 60 -3.07 -1.58 -18.20
CA GLN A 60 -2.78 -2.55 -19.27
C GLN A 60 -3.66 -3.80 -19.19
N ASN A 61 -4.00 -4.24 -18.00
CA ASN A 61 -4.85 -5.41 -17.75
C ASN A 61 -6.36 -5.07 -17.80
N THR A 62 -6.71 -3.78 -17.96
CA THR A 62 -8.11 -3.35 -18.05
C THR A 62 -8.50 -3.15 -19.50
N ASP A 63 -9.50 -3.91 -19.96
CA ASP A 63 -9.97 -3.82 -21.33
C ASP A 63 -10.38 -2.38 -21.73
N LYS A 64 -9.93 -1.96 -22.90
CA LYS A 64 -10.17 -0.62 -23.46
C LYS A 64 -9.75 0.56 -22.54
N ALA A 65 -8.75 0.35 -21.69
CA ALA A 65 -8.17 1.42 -20.88
C ALA A 65 -6.77 1.79 -21.37
N THR A 66 -6.47 3.08 -21.41
CA THR A 66 -5.12 3.60 -21.68
C THR A 66 -4.73 4.61 -20.60
N MET A 67 -3.44 4.88 -20.46
CA MET A 67 -2.96 5.90 -19.50
C MET A 67 -3.53 7.30 -19.82
N ASN A 68 -3.85 7.60 -21.08
CA ASN A 68 -4.44 8.87 -21.50
C ASN A 68 -5.90 9.06 -21.05
N ASP A 69 -6.60 7.98 -20.71
CA ASP A 69 -7.96 8.04 -20.19
C ASP A 69 -7.99 8.40 -18.70
N LEU A 70 -6.84 8.33 -18.02
CA LEU A 70 -6.73 8.66 -16.61
C LEU A 70 -6.82 10.18 -16.38
N ASN A 71 -7.45 10.54 -15.26
CA ASN A 71 -7.35 11.89 -14.74
C ASN A 71 -5.95 12.11 -14.15
N THR A 72 -5.12 12.93 -14.78
CA THR A 72 -3.73 13.18 -14.39
C THR A 72 -3.61 13.78 -12.98
N SER A 73 -4.54 14.65 -12.58
CA SER A 73 -4.54 15.25 -11.25
C SER A 73 -4.79 14.19 -10.17
N ASN A 74 -5.76 13.31 -10.41
CA ASN A 74 -6.02 12.18 -9.50
C ASN A 74 -4.83 11.20 -9.46
N LEU A 75 -4.23 10.86 -10.60
CA LEU A 75 -3.06 10.00 -10.65
C LEU A 75 -1.90 10.57 -9.82
N ARG A 76 -1.62 11.88 -9.98
CA ARG A 76 -0.62 12.59 -9.18
C ARG A 76 -0.91 12.50 -7.69
N GLU A 77 -2.15 12.79 -7.26
CA GLU A 77 -2.60 12.74 -5.88
C GLU A 77 -2.39 11.34 -5.26
N ILE A 78 -2.77 10.27 -5.96
CA ILE A 78 -2.60 8.89 -5.49
C ILE A 78 -1.11 8.53 -5.33
N VAL A 79 -0.27 8.91 -6.28
CA VAL A 79 1.18 8.66 -6.21
C VAL A 79 1.83 9.46 -5.09
N GLU A 80 1.40 10.72 -4.89
CA GLU A 80 1.82 11.57 -3.78
C GLU A 80 1.43 10.97 -2.42
N GLN A 81 0.20 10.45 -2.29
CA GLN A 81 -0.25 9.76 -1.08
C GLN A 81 0.61 8.52 -0.80
N CYS A 82 0.89 7.67 -1.79
CA CYS A 82 1.78 6.51 -1.61
C CYS A 82 3.17 6.93 -1.14
N ALA A 83 3.71 8.00 -1.70
CA ALA A 83 5.02 8.52 -1.34
C ALA A 83 5.05 9.11 0.08
N SER A 84 4.05 9.93 0.42
CA SER A 84 3.94 10.61 1.73
C SER A 84 3.70 9.63 2.86
N LEU A 85 2.83 8.65 2.63
CA LEU A 85 2.53 7.59 3.59
C LEU A 85 3.58 6.47 3.57
N LYS A 86 4.54 6.53 2.65
CA LYS A 86 5.60 5.52 2.45
C LYS A 86 5.05 4.10 2.30
N LEU A 87 3.94 3.97 1.57
CA LEU A 87 3.27 2.71 1.29
C LEU A 87 3.78 2.13 -0.03
N ASN A 88 4.28 0.90 0.02
CA ASN A 88 4.88 0.24 -1.13
C ASN A 88 3.88 -0.75 -1.78
N ALA A 89 3.47 -0.47 -3.01
CA ALA A 89 2.58 -1.33 -3.77
C ALA A 89 3.21 -2.68 -4.19
N HIS A 90 4.54 -2.78 -4.14
CA HIS A 90 5.30 -4.01 -4.42
C HIS A 90 5.83 -4.70 -3.15
N ALA A 91 5.38 -4.29 -1.95
CA ALA A 91 5.70 -4.99 -0.73
C ALA A 91 5.11 -6.42 -0.73
N VAL A 92 5.73 -7.32 0.02
CA VAL A 92 5.24 -8.68 0.23
C VAL A 92 5.20 -8.93 1.74
N PRO A 93 4.01 -9.03 2.32
CA PRO A 93 2.68 -8.85 1.72
C PRO A 93 2.40 -7.42 1.24
N ARG A 94 1.41 -7.27 0.34
CA ARG A 94 1.10 -5.99 -0.31
C ARG A 94 0.48 -4.99 0.65
N GLU A 95 0.95 -3.74 0.64
CA GLU A 95 0.49 -2.69 1.55
C GLU A 95 -0.70 -1.88 0.99
N VAL A 96 -0.77 -1.73 -0.35
CA VAL A 96 -1.83 -1.00 -1.04
C VAL A 96 -2.29 -1.71 -2.31
N TYR A 97 -3.52 -1.46 -2.71
CA TYR A 97 -4.06 -1.87 -4.00
C TYR A 97 -4.70 -0.68 -4.72
N PHE A 98 -4.88 -0.84 -6.03
CA PHE A 98 -5.49 0.17 -6.89
C PHE A 98 -6.65 -0.42 -7.66
N GLN A 99 -7.67 0.43 -7.91
CA GLN A 99 -8.82 0.11 -8.74
C GLN A 99 -9.09 1.26 -9.70
N LEU A 100 -9.60 0.93 -10.91
CA LEU A 100 -10.07 1.94 -11.85
C LEU A 100 -11.59 2.12 -11.70
N ARG A 101 -12.00 3.38 -11.64
CA ARG A 101 -13.41 3.77 -11.65
C ARG A 101 -13.67 4.78 -12.76
N ASN A 102 -14.87 4.74 -13.33
CA ASN A 102 -15.32 5.79 -14.22
C ASN A 102 -15.99 6.88 -13.38
N LYS A 103 -15.57 8.11 -13.57
CA LYS A 103 -16.14 9.29 -12.89
C LYS A 103 -16.38 10.41 -13.90
N GLN A 104 -17.52 11.09 -13.79
CA GLN A 104 -17.79 12.28 -14.58
C GLN A 104 -17.10 13.49 -13.95
N ILE A 105 -16.20 14.14 -14.72
CA ILE A 105 -15.44 15.31 -14.30
C ILE A 105 -15.67 16.38 -15.34
N ASN A 106 -16.25 17.50 -14.94
CA ASN A 106 -16.59 18.62 -15.83
C ASN A 106 -17.42 18.20 -17.06
N GLY A 107 -18.33 17.24 -16.88
CA GLY A 107 -19.18 16.74 -17.96
C GLY A 107 -18.57 15.63 -18.82
N GLU A 108 -17.26 15.36 -18.70
CA GLU A 108 -16.56 14.28 -19.39
C GLU A 108 -16.35 13.04 -18.51
N TRP A 109 -16.49 11.87 -19.10
CA TRP A 109 -16.16 10.63 -18.43
C TRP A 109 -14.64 10.40 -18.45
N LYS A 110 -14.03 10.35 -17.25
CA LYS A 110 -12.61 10.04 -17.05
C LYS A 110 -12.47 8.80 -16.19
N LYS A 111 -11.38 8.06 -16.38
CA LYS A 111 -10.98 7.02 -15.44
C LYS A 111 -10.22 7.67 -14.29
N VAL A 112 -10.58 7.31 -13.07
CA VAL A 112 -9.87 7.69 -11.85
C VAL A 112 -9.31 6.46 -11.19
N VAL A 113 -8.17 6.61 -10.55
CA VAL A 113 -7.55 5.57 -9.71
C VAL A 113 -8.05 5.75 -8.29
N GLU A 114 -8.55 4.70 -7.70
CA GLU A 114 -8.82 4.63 -6.26
C GLU A 114 -7.77 3.75 -5.61
N MET A 115 -7.25 4.20 -4.47
CA MET A 115 -6.29 3.46 -3.65
C MET A 115 -7.00 2.90 -2.44
N GLY A 116 -6.77 1.63 -2.14
CA GLY A 116 -7.15 1.02 -0.86
C GLY A 116 -5.89 0.56 -0.11
N ILE A 117 -5.91 0.72 1.21
CA ILE A 117 -4.83 0.28 2.10
C ILE A 117 -5.19 -1.11 2.60
N GLU A 118 -4.27 -2.07 2.42
CA GLU A 118 -4.40 -3.43 2.93
C GLU A 118 -4.13 -3.51 4.44
N GLY A 119 -4.37 -4.67 5.06
CA GLY A 119 -4.06 -4.89 6.47
C GLY A 119 -2.58 -4.63 6.79
N ASP A 120 -1.68 -5.13 5.95
CA ASP A 120 -0.23 -4.93 6.10
C ASP A 120 0.18 -3.47 5.88
N GLY A 121 -0.55 -2.72 5.04
CA GLY A 121 -0.39 -1.28 4.89
C GLY A 121 -0.78 -0.51 6.15
N ASN A 122 -1.85 -0.91 6.83
CA ASN A 122 -2.20 -0.32 8.12
C ASN A 122 -1.13 -0.62 9.18
N ASP A 123 -0.55 -1.83 9.19
CA ASP A 123 0.56 -2.19 10.06
C ASP A 123 1.82 -1.35 9.76
N ALA A 124 2.10 -1.09 8.48
CA ALA A 124 3.19 -0.22 8.04
C ALA A 124 2.97 1.22 8.53
N LEU A 125 1.76 1.77 8.36
CA LEU A 125 1.40 3.10 8.86
C LEU A 125 1.53 3.21 10.37
N LEU A 126 1.05 2.21 11.11
CA LEU A 126 1.12 2.19 12.56
C LEU A 126 2.58 2.14 13.05
N ARG A 127 3.44 1.36 12.40
CA ARG A 127 4.88 1.31 12.72
C ARG A 127 5.60 2.61 12.43
N GLN A 128 5.19 3.34 11.38
CA GLN A 128 5.90 4.52 10.90
C GLN A 128 5.40 5.81 11.55
N PHE A 129 4.10 5.94 11.76
CA PHE A 129 3.44 7.16 12.23
C PHE A 129 2.75 6.99 13.58
N GLY A 130 2.69 5.77 14.11
CA GLY A 130 2.06 5.49 15.39
C GLY A 130 2.84 6.13 16.53
N ASN A 131 2.11 6.83 17.42
CA ASN A 131 2.71 7.50 18.57
C ASN A 131 3.22 6.45 19.57
N ASP A 132 4.51 6.49 19.90
CA ASP A 132 5.18 5.57 20.82
C ASP A 132 5.11 4.07 20.41
N VAL A 133 4.78 3.76 19.17
CA VAL A 133 4.77 2.39 18.69
C VAL A 133 6.21 1.93 18.45
N LYS A 134 6.62 0.90 19.18
CA LYS A 134 7.92 0.25 19.02
C LYS A 134 7.85 -0.87 18.00
N ARG A 135 6.81 -1.69 18.08
CA ARG A 135 6.63 -2.86 17.21
C ARG A 135 5.17 -3.27 17.06
N VAL A 136 4.80 -3.64 15.85
CA VAL A 136 3.55 -4.34 15.54
C VAL A 136 3.87 -5.81 15.36
N HIS A 137 3.20 -6.67 16.11
CA HIS A 137 3.38 -8.12 16.03
C HIS A 137 2.33 -8.76 15.12
N PRO A 138 2.59 -9.99 14.63
CA PRO A 138 1.57 -10.74 13.91
C PRO A 138 0.29 -10.90 14.73
N VAL A 139 -0.85 -10.87 14.05
CA VAL A 139 -2.17 -11.09 14.67
C VAL A 139 -2.27 -12.51 15.20
N TRP A 140 -2.79 -12.67 16.43
CA TRP A 140 -3.11 -13.97 16.99
C TRP A 140 -4.55 -14.35 16.63
N LEU A 141 -4.70 -15.50 16.03
CA LEU A 141 -6.00 -16.11 15.72
C LEU A 141 -6.27 -17.20 16.75
N VAL A 142 -6.78 -16.80 17.91
CA VAL A 142 -7.08 -17.73 19.01
C VAL A 142 -8.26 -18.60 18.62
N LYS A 143 -8.04 -19.91 18.60
CA LYS A 143 -9.03 -20.91 18.22
C LYS A 143 -9.70 -21.54 19.44
N GLU A 144 -10.83 -22.16 19.19
CA GLU A 144 -11.53 -22.92 20.23
C GLU A 144 -10.64 -24.08 20.76
N GLY A 145 -10.40 -24.12 22.07
CA GLY A 145 -9.53 -25.08 22.71
C GLY A 145 -8.07 -24.66 22.91
N ASP A 146 -7.68 -23.49 22.36
CA ASP A 146 -6.37 -22.91 22.67
C ASP A 146 -6.33 -22.40 24.12
N ASP A 147 -5.13 -22.40 24.69
CA ASP A 147 -4.91 -21.75 25.98
C ASP A 147 -4.73 -20.24 25.75
N PHE A 148 -5.60 -19.44 26.32
CA PHE A 148 -5.53 -17.99 26.23
C PHE A 148 -5.79 -17.35 27.59
N THR A 149 -4.89 -16.43 28.00
CA THR A 149 -5.08 -15.59 29.18
C THR A 149 -5.31 -14.14 28.80
N TYR A 150 -6.32 -13.52 29.43
CA TYR A 150 -6.57 -12.09 29.23
C TYR A 150 -5.49 -11.23 29.89
N PRO A 151 -5.21 -10.05 29.32
CA PRO A 151 -4.39 -9.08 30.01
C PRO A 151 -5.05 -8.68 31.33
N LYS A 152 -4.27 -8.59 32.40
CA LYS A 152 -4.73 -8.13 33.70
C LYS A 152 -4.02 -6.85 34.08
N ARG A 153 -4.73 -5.93 34.69
CA ARG A 153 -4.17 -4.69 35.20
C ARG A 153 -4.38 -4.60 36.70
N LYS A 154 -3.29 -4.42 37.44
CA LYS A 154 -3.31 -4.21 38.87
C LYS A 154 -2.55 -2.91 39.20
N GLY A 155 -3.30 -1.80 39.33
CA GLY A 155 -2.69 -0.48 39.45
C GLY A 155 -1.91 -0.10 38.20
N LEU A 156 -0.61 0.17 38.32
CA LEU A 156 0.31 0.46 37.21
C LEU A 156 0.91 -0.82 36.59
N ALA A 157 0.82 -1.95 37.28
CA ALA A 157 1.33 -3.21 36.72
C ALA A 157 0.36 -3.80 35.69
N VAL A 158 0.91 -4.28 34.57
CA VAL A 158 0.18 -4.93 33.50
C VAL A 158 0.76 -6.33 33.30
N GLU A 159 -0.08 -7.35 33.48
CA GLU A 159 0.21 -8.70 33.02
C GLU A 159 -0.23 -8.79 31.55
N HIS A 160 0.72 -9.14 30.67
CA HIS A 160 0.43 -9.28 29.25
C HIS A 160 -0.44 -10.51 28.97
N PRO A 161 -1.26 -10.50 27.91
CA PRO A 161 -1.97 -11.69 27.49
C PRO A 161 -0.97 -12.75 27.04
N SER A 162 -1.32 -14.01 27.21
CA SER A 162 -0.57 -15.15 26.67
C SER A 162 -1.48 -16.02 25.83
N TRP A 163 -0.91 -16.66 24.82
CA TRP A 163 -1.60 -17.58 23.92
C TRP A 163 -0.69 -18.73 23.55
N GLU A 164 -1.23 -19.94 23.67
CA GLU A 164 -0.60 -21.18 23.23
C GLU A 164 -1.55 -21.93 22.31
N GLU A 165 -1.13 -22.14 21.07
CA GLU A 165 -1.92 -22.84 20.06
C GLU A 165 -1.89 -24.34 20.32
N LYS A 166 -3.05 -24.97 20.44
CA LYS A 166 -3.19 -26.45 20.63
C LYS A 166 -3.53 -27.17 19.34
N GLY A 167 -3.90 -26.45 18.27
CA GLY A 167 -4.16 -27.02 16.95
C GLY A 167 -5.38 -27.95 16.87
N LEU A 168 -6.27 -27.91 17.85
CA LEU A 168 -7.40 -28.84 17.94
C LEU A 168 -8.63 -28.41 17.15
N SER A 169 -8.77 -27.11 16.86
CA SER A 169 -9.93 -26.55 16.18
C SER A 169 -9.50 -25.56 15.09
N GLN A 170 -10.34 -25.41 14.07
CA GLN A 170 -10.18 -24.34 13.06
C GLN A 170 -11.08 -23.14 13.34
N LYS A 171 -11.96 -23.22 14.35
CA LYS A 171 -12.91 -22.16 14.70
C LYS A 171 -12.21 -21.07 15.49
N VAL A 172 -12.04 -19.90 14.88
CA VAL A 172 -11.50 -18.71 15.53
C VAL A 172 -12.55 -18.13 16.48
N VAL A 173 -12.19 -18.00 17.76
CA VAL A 173 -13.05 -17.44 18.82
C VAL A 173 -12.60 -16.05 19.26
N ARG A 174 -11.35 -15.66 18.93
CA ARG A 174 -10.79 -14.34 19.24
C ARG A 174 -9.70 -13.97 18.28
N VAL A 175 -9.62 -12.67 18.01
CA VAL A 175 -8.49 -12.06 17.31
C VAL A 175 -7.81 -11.09 18.27
N VAL A 176 -6.50 -11.20 18.41
CA VAL A 176 -5.67 -10.29 19.22
C VAL A 176 -4.65 -9.63 18.31
N TYR A 177 -4.54 -8.32 18.40
CA TYR A 177 -3.59 -7.53 17.64
C TYR A 177 -2.56 -6.89 18.59
N PRO A 178 -1.40 -7.56 18.81
CA PRO A 178 -0.43 -7.10 19.77
C PRO A 178 0.41 -5.95 19.22
N VAL A 179 0.45 -4.84 19.95
CA VAL A 179 1.28 -3.68 19.64
C VAL A 179 2.18 -3.39 20.83
N GLU A 180 3.49 -3.40 20.62
CA GLU A 180 4.48 -3.05 21.64
C GLU A 180 4.72 -1.54 21.60
N LEU A 181 4.55 -0.90 22.73
CA LEU A 181 4.82 0.53 22.90
C LEU A 181 6.22 0.76 23.45
N MET A 182 6.81 1.93 23.15
CA MET A 182 8.02 2.36 23.82
C MET A 182 7.71 2.59 25.30
N ASN A 183 8.59 2.12 26.18
CA ASN A 183 8.44 2.37 27.61
C ASN A 183 8.55 3.88 27.84
N ARG A 184 7.52 4.46 28.44
CA ARG A 184 7.54 5.78 29.04
C ARG A 184 7.89 5.65 30.52
#